data_8bf1f31ab99fcd155ed1fd1d0e9cbd7d
#
_entry.id   8bf1f31ab99fcd155ed1fd1d0e9cbd7d
#
_cell.length_a   1.000
_cell.length_b   1.000
_cell.length_c   1.000
_cell.angle_alpha   90.00
_cell.angle_beta   90.00
_cell.angle_gamma   90.00
#
_symmetry.space_group_name_H-M   'P 1'
#
loop_
_entity.id
_entity.type
_entity.pdbx_description
1 polymer ?
#
loop_
_entity_poly.entity_id
_entity_poly.type
_entity_poly.pdbx_seq_one_letter_code
_entity_poly.pdbx_strand_id
1 'polypeptide(L)'
;RGLGDVYKRQPMFIPESLLEKEKDHVEGFAPEVAWVTYGGLNPLQERMCVRPTSETLFCDFYKDEIQSYRDLPKVYNQWCSVVRWEKETRPFLRSREFLWQEGHTIHATYEEAEERTIQMFHVYEDCYRETMAIPYVSGRKAEHEKFAGAQDTYTVEALMHDGKALQSATSHFFGSGFPDAFGIKYIDKNNEPHSVYETSWGWSTRSIGALIMVHGDDSGLVSVSYTHLRAH
;
A
#
# COMPACT_ATOMS: atom_id res chain seq x y z
N ARG A 1 -5.02 13.13 21.35
CA ARG A 1 -5.88 12.24 20.55
C ARG A 1 -5.01 11.75 19.44
N GLY A 2 -4.82 10.42 19.34
CA GLY A 2 -4.02 9.81 18.32
C GLY A 2 -4.48 10.24 16.93
N LEU A 3 -3.55 10.25 16.03
CA LEU A 3 -3.73 10.47 14.60
C LEU A 3 -4.96 9.69 14.12
N GLY A 4 -5.86 10.38 13.45
CA GLY A 4 -7.19 9.91 13.11
C GLY A 4 -7.26 8.79 12.06
N ASP A 5 -6.27 7.91 12.01
CA ASP A 5 -6.33 6.72 11.17
C ASP A 5 -7.30 5.73 11.79
N VAL A 6 -8.43 5.54 11.14
CA VAL A 6 -9.41 4.54 11.56
C VAL A 6 -8.99 3.19 11.00
N TYR A 7 -8.84 2.21 11.90
CA TYR A 7 -8.59 0.84 11.49
C TYR A 7 -9.81 0.28 10.73
N LYS A 8 -9.62 -0.08 9.48
CA LYS A 8 -10.67 -0.67 8.64
C LYS A 8 -10.15 -1.94 7.99
N ARG A 9 -10.78 -3.07 8.31
CA ARG A 9 -10.43 -4.37 7.76
C ARG A 9 -11.27 -4.68 6.52
N GLN A 10 -10.62 -4.82 5.39
CA GLN A 10 -11.26 -5.20 4.12
C GLN A 10 -11.31 -6.73 3.94
N PRO A 11 -12.23 -7.25 3.13
CA PRO A 11 -12.28 -8.67 2.79
C PRO A 11 -10.98 -9.19 2.16
N MET A 12 -10.71 -10.49 2.34
CA MET A 12 -9.56 -11.14 1.70
C MET A 12 -9.79 -11.45 0.23
N PHE A 13 -11.03 -11.76 -0.15
CA PHE A 13 -11.38 -12.16 -1.51
C PHE A 13 -11.98 -11.00 -2.29
N ILE A 14 -11.51 -10.84 -3.53
CA ILE A 14 -11.98 -9.83 -4.48
C ILE A 14 -12.68 -10.56 -5.62
N PRO A 15 -13.97 -10.30 -5.90
CA PRO A 15 -14.63 -10.78 -7.11
C PRO A 15 -13.91 -10.28 -8.37
N GLU A 16 -13.85 -11.12 -9.41
CA GLU A 16 -13.20 -10.75 -10.67
C GLU A 16 -13.79 -9.47 -11.27
N SER A 17 -15.11 -9.35 -11.25
CA SER A 17 -15.85 -8.18 -11.75
C SER A 17 -15.46 -6.87 -11.02
N LEU A 18 -15.08 -6.96 -9.74
CA LEU A 18 -14.60 -5.81 -8.98
C LEU A 18 -13.15 -5.46 -9.35
N LEU A 19 -12.30 -6.47 -9.53
CA LEU A 19 -10.91 -6.27 -9.94
C LEU A 19 -10.80 -5.62 -11.32
N GLU A 20 -11.68 -5.98 -12.26
CA GLU A 20 -11.68 -5.49 -13.64
C GLU A 20 -12.15 -4.04 -13.81
N LYS A 21 -12.72 -3.43 -12.77
CA LYS A 21 -13.18 -2.01 -12.83
C LYS A 21 -12.06 -1.02 -13.08
N GLU A 22 -10.85 -1.34 -12.64
CA GLU A 22 -9.66 -0.52 -12.87
C GLU A 22 -8.66 -1.33 -13.72
N LYS A 23 -8.70 -1.09 -15.04
CA LYS A 23 -7.99 -1.89 -16.03
C LYS A 23 -6.47 -1.81 -15.92
N ASP A 24 -5.92 -0.62 -15.68
CA ASP A 24 -4.46 -0.43 -15.60
C ASP A 24 -3.88 -1.14 -14.38
N HIS A 25 -4.64 -1.18 -13.28
CA HIS A 25 -4.29 -1.91 -12.07
C HIS A 25 -4.31 -3.43 -12.30
N VAL A 26 -5.33 -3.93 -13.00
CA VAL A 26 -5.46 -5.34 -13.35
C VAL A 26 -4.30 -5.81 -14.22
N GLU A 27 -3.91 -5.04 -15.23
CA GLU A 27 -2.80 -5.36 -16.12
C GLU A 27 -1.48 -5.50 -15.34
N GLY A 28 -1.28 -4.70 -14.29
CA GLY A 28 -0.11 -4.78 -13.41
C GLY A 28 -0.08 -6.02 -12.51
N PHE A 29 -1.23 -6.53 -12.07
CA PHE A 29 -1.33 -7.64 -11.12
C PHE A 29 -1.85 -8.96 -11.71
N ALA A 30 -2.46 -8.95 -12.89
CA ALA A 30 -3.08 -10.13 -13.48
C ALA A 30 -2.21 -11.40 -13.48
N PRO A 31 -0.88 -11.33 -13.71
CA PRO A 31 -0.03 -12.52 -13.69
C PRO A 31 0.25 -13.08 -12.30
N GLU A 32 -0.01 -12.30 -11.24
CA GLU A 32 0.43 -12.60 -9.86
C GLU A 32 -0.72 -12.84 -8.89
N VAL A 33 -1.97 -12.89 -9.33
CA VAL A 33 -3.09 -13.16 -8.44
C VAL A 33 -3.33 -14.66 -8.23
N ALA A 34 -3.70 -15.02 -7.01
CA ALA A 34 -4.14 -16.38 -6.68
C ALA A 34 -5.67 -16.45 -6.88
N TRP A 35 -6.12 -17.26 -7.82
CA TRP A 35 -7.54 -17.43 -8.12
C TRP A 35 -8.19 -18.51 -7.27
N VAL A 36 -9.37 -18.21 -6.73
CA VAL A 36 -10.27 -19.13 -6.05
C VAL A 36 -11.44 -19.39 -6.99
N THR A 37 -11.57 -20.63 -7.44
CA THR A 37 -12.54 -21.06 -8.44
C THR A 37 -13.60 -22.03 -7.89
N TYR A 38 -13.37 -22.58 -6.70
CA TYR A 38 -14.28 -23.51 -6.03
C TYR A 38 -14.59 -23.04 -4.61
N GLY A 39 -15.85 -23.23 -4.20
CA GLY A 39 -16.32 -23.15 -2.82
C GLY A 39 -16.68 -24.58 -2.34
N GLY A 40 -15.82 -25.18 -1.52
CA GLY A 40 -15.90 -26.60 -1.23
C GLY A 40 -15.69 -27.43 -2.50
N LEU A 41 -16.66 -28.26 -2.87
CA LEU A 41 -16.61 -29.12 -4.08
C LEU A 41 -17.32 -28.51 -5.30
N ASN A 42 -17.93 -27.35 -5.15
CA ASN A 42 -18.71 -26.75 -6.22
C ASN A 42 -17.92 -25.58 -6.85
N PRO A 43 -17.95 -25.44 -8.19
CA PRO A 43 -17.38 -24.27 -8.84
C PRO A 43 -18.16 -23.02 -8.42
N LEU A 44 -17.44 -21.92 -8.25
CA LEU A 44 -18.05 -20.61 -8.00
C LEU A 44 -18.70 -20.09 -9.28
N GLN A 45 -19.81 -19.36 -9.16
CA GLN A 45 -20.45 -18.68 -10.29
C GLN A 45 -19.55 -17.60 -10.89
N GLU A 46 -18.80 -16.92 -10.04
CA GLU A 46 -17.78 -15.95 -10.38
C GLU A 46 -16.51 -16.29 -9.60
N ARG A 47 -15.37 -16.35 -10.28
CA ARG A 47 -14.10 -16.58 -9.60
C ARG A 47 -13.70 -15.35 -8.79
N MET A 48 -12.98 -15.60 -7.72
CA MET A 48 -12.44 -14.57 -6.85
C MET A 48 -10.92 -14.66 -6.83
N CYS A 49 -10.23 -13.55 -6.62
CA CYS A 49 -8.81 -13.61 -6.29
C CYS A 49 -8.58 -13.33 -4.80
N VAL A 50 -7.50 -13.90 -4.26
CA VAL A 50 -6.98 -13.45 -2.98
C VAL A 50 -6.32 -12.10 -3.20
N ARG A 51 -6.67 -11.08 -2.43
CA ARG A 51 -6.21 -9.71 -2.62
C ARG A 51 -4.68 -9.61 -2.74
N PRO A 52 -4.14 -9.05 -3.83
CA PRO A 52 -2.73 -8.72 -3.97
C PRO A 52 -2.40 -7.34 -3.36
N THR A 53 -3.42 -6.52 -3.19
CA THR A 53 -3.47 -5.18 -2.60
C THR A 53 -4.94 -4.79 -2.44
N SER A 54 -5.27 -3.65 -1.84
CA SER A 54 -6.65 -3.36 -1.43
C SER A 54 -7.26 -2.08 -2.03
N GLU A 55 -6.63 -1.42 -2.99
CA GLU A 55 -7.15 -0.18 -3.60
C GLU A 55 -8.59 -0.35 -4.10
N THR A 56 -8.85 -1.40 -4.89
CA THR A 56 -10.19 -1.68 -5.44
C THR A 56 -11.24 -1.93 -4.36
N LEU A 57 -10.86 -2.61 -3.27
CA LEU A 57 -11.74 -2.87 -2.14
C LEU A 57 -12.08 -1.58 -1.37
N PHE A 58 -11.08 -0.70 -1.18
CA PHE A 58 -11.32 0.58 -0.52
C PHE A 58 -12.15 1.51 -1.40
N CYS A 59 -11.91 1.56 -2.70
CA CYS A 59 -12.74 2.33 -3.62
C CYS A 59 -14.19 1.86 -3.65
N ASP A 60 -14.43 0.55 -3.67
CA ASP A 60 -15.79 0.01 -3.60
C ASP A 60 -16.48 0.37 -2.28
N PHE A 61 -15.74 0.36 -1.19
CA PHE A 61 -16.23 0.79 0.12
C PHE A 61 -16.48 2.32 0.18
N TYR A 62 -15.56 3.13 -0.33
CA TYR A 62 -15.68 4.59 -0.33
C TYR A 62 -16.88 5.10 -1.14
N LYS A 63 -17.25 4.38 -2.19
CA LYS A 63 -18.42 4.72 -3.00
C LYS A 63 -19.70 4.87 -2.16
N ASP A 64 -19.85 4.03 -1.13
CA ASP A 64 -21.01 4.07 -0.25
C ASP A 64 -20.84 5.03 0.93
N GLU A 65 -19.59 5.25 1.36
CA GLU A 65 -19.26 6.07 2.53
C GLU A 65 -19.20 7.57 2.24
N ILE A 66 -18.93 7.98 0.99
CA ILE A 66 -18.72 9.36 0.63
C ILE A 66 -19.92 9.88 -0.14
N GLN A 67 -20.62 10.84 0.48
CA GLN A 67 -21.79 11.51 -0.08
C GLN A 67 -21.60 13.02 -0.14
N SER A 68 -20.90 13.58 0.83
CA SER A 68 -20.74 15.02 0.96
C SER A 68 -19.31 15.42 1.37
N TYR A 69 -18.99 16.70 1.20
CA TYR A 69 -17.69 17.25 1.65
C TYR A 69 -17.40 17.03 3.14
N ARG A 70 -18.44 16.77 3.96
CA ARG A 70 -18.30 16.52 5.41
C ARG A 70 -17.76 15.13 5.71
N ASP A 71 -17.80 14.23 4.74
CA ASP A 71 -17.29 12.86 4.87
C ASP A 71 -15.79 12.78 4.62
N LEU A 72 -15.19 13.83 4.09
CA LEU A 72 -13.79 13.93 3.72
C LEU A 72 -12.95 14.72 4.74
N PRO A 73 -11.67 14.40 4.91
CA PRO A 73 -11.00 13.24 4.35
C PRO A 73 -11.38 11.95 5.10
N LYS A 74 -11.31 10.80 4.40
CA LYS A 74 -11.29 9.48 5.04
C LYS A 74 -9.86 8.94 5.06
N VAL A 75 -9.45 8.47 6.22
CA VAL A 75 -8.09 7.95 6.42
C VAL A 75 -8.21 6.60 7.10
N TYR A 76 -8.03 5.53 6.33
CA TYR A 76 -8.13 4.16 6.81
C TYR A 76 -6.80 3.44 6.70
N ASN A 77 -6.58 2.55 7.65
CA ASN A 77 -5.39 1.72 7.72
C ASN A 77 -5.78 0.30 8.11
N GLN A 78 -5.06 -0.69 7.60
CA GLN A 78 -5.21 -2.07 8.03
C GLN A 78 -3.87 -2.79 8.15
N TRP A 79 -3.83 -3.71 9.12
CA TRP A 79 -2.81 -4.76 9.22
C TRP A 79 -3.40 -6.03 8.66
N CYS A 80 -2.81 -6.58 7.63
CA CYS A 80 -3.36 -7.73 6.94
C CYS A 80 -2.31 -8.52 6.18
N SER A 81 -2.70 -9.68 5.64
CA SER A 81 -1.93 -10.39 4.63
C SER A 81 -2.45 -10.07 3.24
N VAL A 82 -1.56 -10.17 2.26
CA VAL A 82 -1.84 -10.17 0.83
C VAL A 82 -1.11 -11.32 0.17
N VAL A 83 -1.60 -11.74 -1.00
CA VAL A 83 -1.01 -12.84 -1.77
C VAL A 83 -0.65 -12.35 -3.16
N ARG A 84 0.63 -12.52 -3.49
CA ARG A 84 1.17 -12.33 -4.85
C ARG A 84 1.82 -13.62 -5.30
N TRP A 85 1.37 -14.18 -6.40
CA TRP A 85 1.80 -15.51 -6.84
C TRP A 85 3.18 -15.46 -7.53
N GLU A 86 4.19 -15.21 -6.71
CA GLU A 86 5.58 -15.11 -7.14
C GLU A 86 6.10 -16.45 -7.64
N LYS A 87 6.84 -16.43 -8.75
CA LYS A 87 7.50 -17.63 -9.31
C LYS A 87 8.67 -18.08 -8.42
N GLU A 88 9.47 -17.10 -7.99
CA GLU A 88 10.64 -17.34 -7.12
C GLU A 88 10.41 -16.65 -5.77
N THR A 89 10.71 -17.38 -4.69
CA THR A 89 10.54 -16.85 -3.33
C THR A 89 11.88 -16.80 -2.61
N ARG A 90 12.00 -15.82 -1.69
CA ARG A 90 13.13 -15.68 -0.75
C ARG A 90 12.58 -15.29 0.61
N PRO A 91 13.03 -15.92 1.72
CA PRO A 91 12.55 -15.62 3.06
C PRO A 91 12.54 -14.10 3.32
N PHE A 92 11.45 -13.60 3.87
CA PHE A 92 11.13 -12.18 4.14
C PHE A 92 11.14 -11.25 2.92
N LEU A 93 12.02 -11.43 1.95
CA LEU A 93 12.22 -10.49 0.84
C LEU A 93 11.16 -10.63 -0.23
N ARG A 94 10.77 -11.88 -0.53
CA ARG A 94 9.79 -12.19 -1.57
C ARG A 94 9.06 -13.49 -1.23
N SER A 95 7.87 -13.38 -0.67
CA SER A 95 7.00 -14.50 -0.32
C SER A 95 5.67 -14.36 -1.01
N ARG A 96 5.00 -15.50 -1.27
CA ARG A 96 3.68 -15.51 -1.91
C ARG A 96 2.62 -14.89 -1.04
N GLU A 97 2.65 -15.15 0.25
CA GLU A 97 1.86 -14.44 1.25
C GLU A 97 2.80 -13.67 2.16
N PHE A 98 2.46 -12.43 2.46
CA PHE A 98 3.20 -11.62 3.42
C PHE A 98 2.26 -10.72 4.23
N LEU A 99 2.71 -10.39 5.43
CA LEU A 99 2.03 -9.44 6.30
C LEU A 99 2.53 -8.04 6.00
N TRP A 100 1.61 -7.10 6.05
CA TRP A 100 1.92 -5.70 5.87
C TRP A 100 0.95 -4.79 6.62
N GLN A 101 1.32 -3.55 6.70
CA GLN A 101 0.46 -2.43 6.96
C GLN A 101 0.22 -1.72 5.63
N GLU A 102 -1.03 -1.43 5.34
CA GLU A 102 -1.41 -0.57 4.23
C GLU A 102 -2.41 0.48 4.69
N GLY A 103 -2.22 1.69 4.21
CA GLY A 103 -3.17 2.78 4.40
C GLY A 103 -3.77 3.19 3.07
N HIS A 104 -5.05 3.55 3.10
CA HIS A 104 -5.79 4.06 1.97
C HIS A 104 -6.57 5.27 2.40
N THR A 105 -6.45 6.35 1.66
CA THR A 105 -7.11 7.62 2.03
C THR A 105 -7.74 8.27 0.84
N ILE A 106 -8.76 9.07 1.11
CA ILE A 106 -9.47 9.82 0.10
C ILE A 106 -9.73 11.25 0.58
N HIS A 107 -9.51 12.21 -0.29
CA HIS A 107 -9.45 13.63 0.01
C HIS A 107 -10.32 14.45 -0.93
N ALA A 108 -10.71 15.65 -0.49
CA ALA A 108 -11.49 16.58 -1.30
C ALA A 108 -10.67 17.25 -2.40
N THR A 109 -9.39 17.52 -2.15
CA THR A 109 -8.54 18.24 -3.10
C THR A 109 -7.28 17.47 -3.46
N TYR A 110 -6.72 17.83 -4.60
CA TYR A 110 -5.43 17.31 -5.08
C TYR A 110 -4.33 17.55 -4.05
N GLU A 111 -4.26 18.77 -3.55
CA GLU A 111 -3.21 19.24 -2.64
C GLU A 111 -3.25 18.49 -1.30
N GLU A 112 -4.45 18.25 -0.74
CA GLU A 112 -4.60 17.46 0.49
C GLU A 112 -4.11 16.02 0.32
N ALA A 113 -4.39 15.41 -0.83
CA ALA A 113 -3.96 14.04 -1.14
C ALA A 113 -2.45 13.98 -1.37
N GLU A 114 -1.88 14.94 -2.10
CA GLU A 114 -0.45 15.05 -2.32
C GLU A 114 0.31 15.25 -1.00
N GLU A 115 -0.16 16.18 -0.14
CA GLU A 115 0.40 16.41 1.19
C GLU A 115 0.38 15.13 2.03
N ARG A 116 -0.71 14.38 2.01
CA ARG A 116 -0.81 13.10 2.71
C ARG A 116 0.18 12.07 2.17
N THR A 117 0.35 12.00 0.86
CA THR A 117 1.33 11.11 0.22
C THR A 117 2.75 11.40 0.71
N ILE A 118 3.13 12.67 0.72
CA ILE A 118 4.45 13.11 1.18
C ILE A 118 4.61 12.91 2.69
N GLN A 119 3.58 13.18 3.48
CA GLN A 119 3.61 12.96 4.92
C GLN A 119 3.91 11.48 5.25
N MET A 120 3.25 10.55 4.61
CA MET A 120 3.46 9.13 4.87
C MET A 120 4.80 8.63 4.36
N PHE A 121 5.28 9.17 3.25
CA PHE A 121 6.64 8.94 2.80
C PHE A 121 7.67 9.34 3.87
N HIS A 122 7.57 10.51 4.46
CA HIS A 122 8.47 10.96 5.54
C HIS A 122 8.33 10.12 6.83
N VAL A 123 7.13 9.65 7.17
CA VAL A 123 6.93 8.72 8.29
C VAL A 123 7.75 7.43 8.08
N TYR A 124 7.78 6.91 6.87
CA TYR A 124 8.59 5.73 6.56
C TYR A 124 10.09 6.02 6.60
N GLU A 125 10.54 7.18 6.12
CA GLU A 125 11.94 7.61 6.27
C GLU A 125 12.35 7.65 7.74
N ASP A 126 11.50 8.24 8.59
CA ASP A 126 11.74 8.31 10.04
C ASP A 126 11.81 6.93 10.68
N CYS A 127 10.92 6.00 10.30
CA CYS A 127 10.97 4.62 10.78
C CYS A 127 12.29 3.94 10.42
N TYR A 128 12.77 4.11 9.18
CA TYR A 128 14.03 3.50 8.74
C TYR A 128 15.24 4.13 9.43
N ARG A 129 15.25 5.45 9.59
CA ARG A 129 16.33 6.19 10.23
C ARG A 129 16.37 5.98 11.74
N GLU A 130 15.24 6.19 12.41
CA GLU A 130 15.23 6.34 13.87
C GLU A 130 14.91 5.04 14.61
N THR A 131 14.10 4.16 14.02
CA THR A 131 13.69 2.92 14.67
C THR A 131 14.54 1.74 14.23
N MET A 132 14.81 1.61 12.94
CA MET A 132 15.51 0.47 12.37
C MET A 132 17.00 0.72 12.16
N ALA A 133 17.47 1.98 12.18
CA ALA A 133 18.85 2.37 11.91
C ALA A 133 19.40 1.79 10.59
N ILE A 134 18.55 1.69 9.57
CA ILE A 134 18.92 1.15 8.27
C ILE A 134 19.28 2.31 7.33
N PRO A 135 20.47 2.32 6.72
CA PRO A 135 20.79 3.28 5.67
C PRO A 135 19.87 3.06 4.46
N TYR A 136 19.39 4.14 3.89
CA TYR A 136 18.45 4.08 2.78
C TYR A 136 18.70 5.20 1.77
N VAL A 137 18.18 5.00 0.57
CA VAL A 137 17.90 6.05 -0.40
C VAL A 137 16.40 6.22 -0.51
N SER A 138 15.94 7.42 -0.77
CA SER A 138 14.53 7.72 -0.90
C SER A 138 14.28 8.74 -1.99
N GLY A 139 13.08 8.72 -2.55
CA GLY A 139 12.69 9.65 -3.59
C GLY A 139 11.48 9.20 -4.40
N ARG A 140 11.18 9.96 -5.44
CA ARG A 140 10.14 9.67 -6.41
C ARG A 140 10.65 8.66 -7.44
N LYS A 141 9.88 7.63 -7.72
CA LYS A 141 10.18 6.62 -8.74
C LYS A 141 10.06 7.17 -10.15
N ALA A 142 10.84 6.60 -11.07
CA ALA A 142 10.72 6.86 -12.49
C ALA A 142 9.37 6.35 -13.04
N GLU A 143 8.93 6.91 -14.15
CA GLU A 143 7.62 6.60 -14.77
C GLU A 143 7.36 5.09 -14.97
N HIS A 144 8.37 4.34 -15.39
CA HIS A 144 8.27 2.91 -15.67
C HIS A 144 8.34 2.02 -14.42
N GLU A 145 8.63 2.59 -13.26
CA GLU A 145 8.72 1.87 -11.97
C GLU A 145 7.58 2.22 -11.00
N LYS A 146 6.72 3.15 -11.39
CA LYS A 146 5.57 3.53 -10.57
C LYS A 146 4.63 2.34 -10.33
N PHE A 147 3.92 2.41 -9.23
CA PHE A 147 2.82 1.49 -8.99
C PHE A 147 1.73 1.67 -10.06
N ALA A 148 1.18 0.55 -10.52
CA ALA A 148 0.16 0.56 -11.59
C ALA A 148 -1.07 1.39 -11.18
N GLY A 149 -1.43 2.36 -12.01
CA GLY A 149 -2.51 3.32 -11.75
C GLY A 149 -2.12 4.55 -10.92
N ALA A 150 -0.91 4.60 -10.33
CA ALA A 150 -0.46 5.78 -9.59
C ALA A 150 0.07 6.87 -10.52
N GLN A 151 -0.24 8.13 -10.21
CA GLN A 151 0.39 9.30 -10.83
C GLN A 151 1.81 9.48 -10.33
N ASP A 152 2.01 9.31 -9.02
CA ASP A 152 3.31 9.38 -8.37
C ASP A 152 3.50 8.23 -7.38
N THR A 153 4.74 7.74 -7.28
CA THR A 153 5.16 6.77 -6.29
C THR A 153 6.45 7.25 -5.63
N TYR A 154 6.41 7.40 -4.31
CA TYR A 154 7.59 7.66 -3.49
C TYR A 154 8.02 6.36 -2.82
N THR A 155 9.33 6.16 -2.69
CA THR A 155 9.91 4.93 -2.17
C THR A 155 11.00 5.20 -1.15
N VAL A 156 11.08 4.34 -0.15
CA VAL A 156 12.23 4.20 0.75
C VAL A 156 12.88 2.86 0.43
N GLU A 157 14.14 2.86 0.07
CA GLU A 157 14.89 1.68 -0.35
C GLU A 157 16.12 1.49 0.52
N ALA A 158 16.15 0.38 1.26
CA ALA A 158 17.25 0.06 2.14
C ALA A 158 18.51 -0.27 1.33
N LEU A 159 19.65 0.28 1.75
CA LEU A 159 20.95 -0.02 1.14
C LEU A 159 21.51 -1.32 1.70
N MET A 160 21.75 -2.28 0.83
CA MET A 160 22.29 -3.60 1.18
C MET A 160 23.81 -3.62 1.09
N HIS A 161 24.46 -4.53 1.82
CA HIS A 161 25.92 -4.69 1.81
C HIS A 161 26.51 -5.04 0.44
N ASP A 162 25.71 -5.62 -0.44
CA ASP A 162 26.11 -5.94 -1.82
C ASP A 162 25.97 -4.77 -2.80
N GLY A 163 25.66 -3.57 -2.28
CA GLY A 163 25.51 -2.34 -3.06
C GLY A 163 24.17 -2.21 -3.78
N LYS A 164 23.21 -3.11 -3.53
CA LYS A 164 21.87 -3.03 -4.08
C LYS A 164 20.93 -2.28 -3.16
N ALA A 165 19.87 -1.72 -3.75
CA ALA A 165 18.77 -1.13 -3.01
C ALA A 165 17.61 -2.12 -2.91
N LEU A 166 17.03 -2.26 -1.71
CA LEU A 166 15.86 -3.09 -1.45
C LEU A 166 14.65 -2.17 -1.22
N GLN A 167 13.67 -2.19 -2.13
CA GLN A 167 12.41 -1.47 -1.92
C GLN A 167 11.74 -1.94 -0.63
N SER A 168 11.50 -1.03 0.27
CA SER A 168 11.10 -1.33 1.64
C SER A 168 9.73 -0.77 2.01
N ALA A 169 9.46 0.46 1.67
CA ALA A 169 8.17 1.11 1.87
C ALA A 169 7.85 2.03 0.69
N THR A 170 6.57 2.20 0.40
CA THR A 170 6.10 3.08 -0.68
C THR A 170 4.90 3.90 -0.26
N SER A 171 4.79 5.10 -0.83
CA SER A 171 3.64 5.97 -0.72
C SER A 171 3.22 6.40 -2.13
N HIS A 172 1.93 6.25 -2.44
CA HIS A 172 1.40 6.42 -3.79
C HIS A 172 0.36 7.54 -3.81
N PHE A 173 0.43 8.35 -4.85
CA PHE A 173 -0.59 9.33 -5.20
C PHE A 173 -1.30 8.87 -6.48
N PHE A 174 -2.60 8.63 -6.40
CA PHE A 174 -3.40 8.15 -7.54
C PHE A 174 -4.14 9.26 -8.27
N GLY A 175 -4.22 10.46 -7.66
CA GLY A 175 -5.10 11.48 -8.20
C GLY A 175 -6.57 11.05 -8.09
N SER A 176 -7.37 11.36 -9.12
CA SER A 176 -8.78 10.97 -9.19
C SER A 176 -9.02 9.68 -10.01
N GLY A 177 -8.00 9.05 -10.58
CA GLY A 177 -8.15 7.94 -11.53
C GLY A 177 -8.96 6.76 -10.98
N PHE A 178 -8.54 6.18 -9.86
CA PHE A 178 -9.29 5.12 -9.18
C PHE A 178 -10.68 5.56 -8.74
N PRO A 179 -10.82 6.67 -7.98
CA PRO A 179 -12.13 7.17 -7.59
C PRO A 179 -13.09 7.40 -8.76
N ASP A 180 -12.63 7.96 -9.86
CA ASP A 180 -13.46 8.21 -11.05
C ASP A 180 -13.90 6.91 -11.71
N ALA A 181 -13.04 5.88 -11.80
CA ALA A 181 -13.38 4.55 -12.32
C ALA A 181 -14.48 3.86 -11.47
N PHE A 182 -14.53 4.14 -10.17
CA PHE A 182 -15.57 3.63 -9.26
C PHE A 182 -16.77 4.58 -9.15
N GLY A 183 -16.74 5.75 -9.80
CA GLY A 183 -17.82 6.74 -9.76
C GLY A 183 -17.96 7.44 -8.41
N ILE A 184 -16.87 7.55 -7.64
CA ILE A 184 -16.86 8.18 -6.32
C ILE A 184 -16.86 9.68 -6.49
N LYS A 185 -17.88 10.35 -5.95
CA LYS A 185 -18.01 11.81 -5.94
C LYS A 185 -18.59 12.27 -4.62
N TYR A 186 -18.24 13.48 -4.22
CA TYR A 186 -18.87 14.15 -3.10
C TYR A 186 -19.64 15.37 -3.57
N ILE A 187 -20.67 15.74 -2.81
CA ILE A 187 -21.44 16.98 -3.02
C ILE A 187 -20.89 18.06 -2.10
N ASP A 188 -20.55 19.19 -2.69
CA ASP A 188 -20.07 20.35 -1.94
C ASP A 188 -21.20 21.13 -1.24
N LYS A 189 -20.83 22.20 -0.55
CA LYS A 189 -21.79 23.09 0.15
C LYS A 189 -22.73 23.86 -0.78
N ASN A 190 -22.42 23.93 -2.07
CA ASN A 190 -23.24 24.58 -3.10
C ASN A 190 -24.10 23.55 -3.87
N ASN A 191 -24.11 22.30 -3.43
CA ASN A 191 -24.81 21.18 -4.06
C ASN A 191 -24.23 20.78 -5.42
N GLU A 192 -22.92 21.01 -5.63
CA GLU A 192 -22.22 20.64 -6.85
C GLU A 192 -21.40 19.35 -6.65
N PRO A 193 -21.39 18.42 -7.62
CA PRO A 193 -20.60 17.19 -7.53
C PRO A 193 -19.14 17.42 -7.90
N HIS A 194 -18.23 16.86 -7.11
CA HIS A 194 -16.79 16.93 -7.31
C HIS A 194 -16.15 15.55 -7.25
N SER A 195 -15.08 15.34 -8.02
CA SER A 195 -14.20 14.20 -7.90
C SER A 195 -13.42 14.26 -6.59
N VAL A 196 -12.97 13.10 -6.13
CA VAL A 196 -12.11 12.94 -4.95
C VAL A 196 -10.73 12.44 -5.38
N TYR A 197 -9.74 12.55 -4.48
CA TYR A 197 -8.35 12.20 -4.74
C TYR A 197 -7.88 11.14 -3.75
N GLU A 198 -7.27 10.07 -4.28
CA GLU A 198 -6.86 8.90 -3.51
C GLU A 198 -5.35 8.84 -3.31
N THR A 199 -4.95 8.35 -2.14
CA THR A 199 -3.59 7.95 -1.83
C THR A 199 -3.56 6.59 -1.17
N SER A 200 -2.44 5.85 -1.33
CA SER A 200 -2.16 4.68 -0.53
C SER A 200 -0.70 4.62 -0.12
N TRP A 201 -0.40 3.83 0.90
CA TRP A 201 0.95 3.54 1.33
C TRP A 201 1.05 2.12 1.89
N GLY A 202 2.25 1.56 1.87
CA GLY A 202 2.46 0.20 2.34
C GLY A 202 3.86 -0.05 2.89
N TRP A 203 3.91 -0.87 3.95
CA TRP A 203 5.11 -1.34 4.60
C TRP A 203 4.94 -2.79 5.06
N SER A 204 5.80 -3.69 4.59
CA SER A 204 5.66 -5.13 4.80
C SER A 204 6.75 -5.72 5.70
N THR A 205 6.58 -7.01 6.03
CA THR A 205 7.57 -7.83 6.72
C THR A 205 8.90 -7.99 5.95
N ARG A 206 9.00 -7.50 4.70
CA ARG A 206 10.27 -7.34 3.99
C ARG A 206 11.28 -6.51 4.80
N SER A 207 10.81 -5.57 5.60
CA SER A 207 11.64 -4.77 6.49
C SER A 207 12.38 -5.58 7.55
N ILE A 208 11.81 -6.71 7.98
CA ILE A 208 12.49 -7.67 8.87
C ILE A 208 13.68 -8.28 8.12
N GLY A 209 13.49 -8.66 6.86
CA GLY A 209 14.58 -9.11 6.00
C GLY A 209 15.67 -8.06 5.82
N ALA A 210 15.28 -6.80 5.58
CA ALA A 210 16.23 -5.69 5.51
C ALA A 210 17.02 -5.53 6.81
N LEU A 211 16.34 -5.58 7.96
CA LEU A 211 16.97 -5.49 9.27
C LEU A 211 18.01 -6.60 9.48
N ILE A 212 17.64 -7.84 9.16
CA ILE A 212 18.55 -9.00 9.26
C ILE A 212 19.76 -8.83 8.34
N MET A 213 19.54 -8.42 7.09
CA MET A 213 20.61 -8.29 6.10
C MET A 213 21.57 -7.13 6.38
N VAL A 214 21.08 -6.07 7.01
CA VAL A 214 21.90 -4.87 7.31
C VAL A 214 22.65 -5.04 8.64
N HIS A 215 22.03 -5.65 9.65
CA HIS A 215 22.57 -5.69 11.01
C HIS A 215 22.98 -7.10 11.46
N GLY A 216 22.63 -8.15 10.71
CA GLY A 216 23.04 -9.51 11.01
C GLY A 216 24.48 -9.81 10.60
N ASP A 217 25.08 -10.79 11.26
CA ASP A 217 26.37 -11.37 10.93
C ASP A 217 26.30 -12.92 10.95
N ASP A 218 27.43 -13.58 10.80
CA ASP A 218 27.54 -15.07 10.80
C ASP A 218 27.08 -15.68 12.14
N SER A 219 27.03 -14.90 13.22
CA SER A 219 26.56 -15.34 14.54
C SER A 219 25.04 -15.21 14.72
N GLY A 220 24.38 -14.49 13.82
CA GLY A 220 22.94 -14.29 13.80
C GLY A 220 22.47 -12.84 13.68
N LEU A 221 21.24 -12.59 14.08
CA LEU A 221 20.66 -11.25 14.07
C LEU A 221 21.25 -10.40 15.19
N VAL A 222 21.87 -9.31 14.82
CA VAL A 222 22.20 -8.22 15.74
C VAL A 222 21.07 -7.20 15.66
N SER A 223 20.20 -7.19 16.67
CA SER A 223 19.14 -6.18 16.76
C SER A 223 19.75 -4.85 17.17
N VAL A 224 19.93 -3.95 16.21
CA VAL A 224 20.28 -2.55 16.51
C VAL A 224 19.04 -1.89 17.09
N SER A 225 18.91 -1.97 18.40
CA SER A 225 17.82 -1.32 19.09
C SER A 225 18.09 0.18 19.24
N TYR A 226 17.03 0.90 19.56
CA TYR A 226 17.01 2.31 19.96
C TYR A 226 18.11 2.71 20.96
N THR A 227 18.67 1.76 21.72
CA THR A 227 19.81 1.97 22.62
C THR A 227 21.14 2.23 21.90
N HIS A 228 21.32 1.76 20.67
CA HIS A 228 22.56 1.98 19.90
C HIS A 228 22.62 3.37 19.28
N LEU A 229 21.48 3.94 18.90
CA LEU A 229 21.37 5.29 18.33
C LEU A 229 21.59 6.41 19.37
N ARG A 230 21.48 6.12 20.66
CA ARG A 230 21.72 7.08 21.73
C ARG A 230 23.17 7.11 22.26
N ALA A 231 24.03 6.27 21.74
CA ALA A 231 25.43 6.16 22.18
C ALA A 231 26.41 7.00 21.34
N HIS A 232 25.91 7.82 20.40
CA HIS A 232 26.73 8.72 19.59
C HIS A 232 26.17 10.17 19.67
#